data_2c3107723e683c421fab583fc70a3f18
#
_entry.id   2c3107723e683c421fab583fc70a3f18
#
_cell.length_a   1.000
_cell.length_b   1.000
_cell.length_c   1.000
_cell.angle_alpha   90.00
_cell.angle_beta   90.00
_cell.angle_gamma   90.00
#
_symmetry.space_group_name_H-M   'P 1'
#
loop_
_entity.id
_entity.type
_entity.pdbx_description
1 polymer ?
#
loop_
_entity_poly.entity_id
_entity_poly.type
_entity_poly.pdbx_seq_one_letter_code
_entity_poly.pdbx_strand_id
1 'polypeptide(L)'
;MMKIFKLTFLILLITQASHSEEIVNFYNWADYIGENTIENFEEEYGIKVNYDTYDSSEIVEAKLLSGNSGYDLVMHSAMYSKRLMPIGIFHKIDKSKIKNYELINPELLKMLSVVDPGNNMMIPYSYGSTGITYNEDMILERYPDAPIGSGDMLFDPEVVSKFADCGISVLDSPTDVVPTALMYLGYPDDSRDPKALREAEDLLLGVRPYIKKFTSSTLLNDLPNGDLCMSQSWAGDYATAKMRSEEAGKEINLKYFVPSEGSLLWLDIMVIPNDARNLENAYLLMDYLTRPEVSADFVNLTHYASPLPSADKFLKDGVREDPAIYPTPEIMDRLSLTPVDPPKYNRMKTRIFTRFKTGQKRK
;
A
#
# COMPACT_ATOMS: atom_id res chain seq x y z
N MET A 1 -19.10 -76.66 45.50
CA MET A 1 -19.77 -75.36 45.26
C MET A 1 -18.70 -74.34 44.87
N MET A 2 -18.61 -74.05 43.58
CA MET A 2 -17.58 -73.14 42.99
C MET A 2 -18.30 -71.85 42.66
N LYS A 3 -17.97 -70.72 43.34
CA LYS A 3 -18.53 -69.40 43.06
C LYS A 3 -17.74 -68.76 41.96
N ILE A 4 -18.40 -68.56 40.78
CA ILE A 4 -17.85 -67.83 39.66
C ILE A 4 -17.98 -66.33 39.91
N PHE A 5 -16.88 -65.62 40.07
CA PHE A 5 -16.83 -64.16 40.16
C PHE A 5 -16.86 -63.59 38.76
N LYS A 6 -17.95 -62.94 38.38
CA LYS A 6 -18.02 -62.15 37.10
C LYS A 6 -17.37 -60.80 37.32
N LEU A 7 -16.20 -60.61 36.75
CA LEU A 7 -15.51 -59.33 36.68
C LEU A 7 -16.05 -58.55 35.49
N THR A 8 -16.88 -57.52 35.75
CA THR A 8 -17.41 -56.63 34.72
C THR A 8 -16.36 -55.54 34.45
N PHE A 9 -15.68 -55.61 33.30
CA PHE A 9 -14.73 -54.63 32.85
C PHE A 9 -15.50 -53.45 32.23
N LEU A 10 -15.59 -52.32 32.93
CA LEU A 10 -16.18 -51.05 32.42
C LEU A 10 -15.14 -50.36 31.54
N ILE A 11 -15.28 -50.50 30.22
CA ILE A 11 -14.44 -49.77 29.28
C ILE A 11 -14.93 -48.30 29.20
N LEU A 12 -14.19 -47.38 29.82
CA LEU A 12 -14.37 -45.95 29.64
C LEU A 12 -13.86 -45.60 28.24
N LEU A 13 -14.75 -45.41 27.28
CA LEU A 13 -14.46 -44.79 25.99
C LEU A 13 -14.19 -43.28 26.23
N ILE A 14 -12.93 -42.91 26.37
CA ILE A 14 -12.51 -41.54 26.28
C ILE A 14 -12.60 -41.16 24.80
N THR A 15 -13.69 -40.51 24.43
CA THR A 15 -13.78 -39.82 23.14
C THR A 15 -12.79 -38.64 23.19
N GLN A 16 -11.57 -38.84 22.65
CA GLN A 16 -10.73 -37.72 22.28
C GLN A 16 -11.48 -36.98 21.19
N ALA A 17 -12.11 -35.86 21.54
CA ALA A 17 -12.54 -34.88 20.58
C ALA A 17 -11.23 -34.44 19.85
N SER A 18 -11.05 -34.87 18.61
CA SER A 18 -10.06 -34.33 17.73
C SER A 18 -10.43 -32.87 17.51
N HIS A 19 -9.86 -31.97 18.29
CA HIS A 19 -9.88 -30.56 17.93
C HIS A 19 -9.06 -30.47 16.65
N SER A 20 -9.74 -30.29 15.53
CA SER A 20 -9.04 -29.77 14.34
C SER A 20 -8.47 -28.41 14.75
N GLU A 21 -7.17 -28.23 14.52
CA GLU A 21 -6.51 -26.95 14.75
C GLU A 21 -7.29 -25.86 13.99
N GLU A 22 -7.75 -24.84 14.71
CA GLU A 22 -8.41 -23.68 14.11
C GLU A 22 -7.36 -22.89 13.34
N ILE A 23 -7.62 -22.61 12.06
CA ILE A 23 -6.67 -21.92 11.16
C ILE A 23 -7.31 -20.73 10.47
N VAL A 24 -6.48 -19.79 10.05
CA VAL A 24 -6.82 -18.74 9.08
C VAL A 24 -5.66 -18.58 8.09
N ASN A 25 -6.00 -18.58 6.80
CA ASN A 25 -5.01 -18.37 5.72
C ASN A 25 -5.00 -16.91 5.33
N PHE A 26 -3.90 -16.22 5.62
CA PHE A 26 -3.76 -14.78 5.39
C PHE A 26 -2.71 -14.50 4.32
N TYR A 27 -3.08 -13.71 3.30
CA TYR A 27 -2.21 -13.31 2.19
C TYR A 27 -2.00 -11.80 2.20
N ASN A 28 -0.76 -11.37 2.36
CA ASN A 28 -0.42 -9.96 2.57
C ASN A 28 0.76 -9.53 1.68
N TRP A 29 0.99 -8.24 1.62
CA TRP A 29 2.23 -7.68 1.08
C TRP A 29 3.43 -8.14 1.91
N ALA A 30 4.59 -8.28 1.27
CA ALA A 30 5.84 -8.53 2.00
C ALA A 30 6.17 -7.37 2.94
N ASP A 31 6.68 -7.68 4.14
CA ASP A 31 7.09 -6.70 5.17
C ASP A 31 5.98 -5.69 5.57
N TYR A 32 4.72 -6.14 5.59
CA TYR A 32 3.55 -5.25 5.71
C TYR A 32 2.61 -5.65 6.87
N ILE A 33 3.19 -5.88 8.05
CA ILE A 33 2.46 -6.21 9.29
C ILE A 33 3.34 -5.85 10.50
N GLY A 34 2.75 -5.56 11.67
CA GLY A 34 3.49 -5.32 12.90
C GLY A 34 4.27 -6.56 13.36
N GLU A 35 5.42 -6.34 14.02
CA GLU A 35 6.42 -7.38 14.31
C GLU A 35 5.85 -8.63 15.01
N ASN A 36 5.02 -8.45 16.05
CA ASN A 36 4.46 -9.54 16.84
C ASN A 36 2.95 -9.76 16.59
N THR A 37 2.38 -9.15 15.55
CA THR A 37 0.93 -9.13 15.30
C THR A 37 0.35 -10.54 15.12
N ILE A 38 1.03 -11.40 14.37
CA ILE A 38 0.58 -12.78 14.13
C ILE A 38 0.66 -13.59 15.43
N GLU A 39 1.80 -13.56 16.10
CA GLU A 39 2.05 -14.31 17.33
C GLU A 39 1.05 -13.92 18.44
N ASN A 40 0.83 -12.62 18.64
CA ASN A 40 -0.15 -12.13 19.61
C ASN A 40 -1.60 -12.55 19.28
N PHE A 41 -1.96 -12.58 17.99
CA PHE A 41 -3.27 -13.08 17.57
C PHE A 41 -3.41 -14.58 17.85
N GLU A 42 -2.39 -15.37 17.51
CA GLU A 42 -2.39 -16.82 17.76
C GLU A 42 -2.48 -17.12 19.26
N GLU A 43 -1.76 -16.38 20.11
CA GLU A 43 -1.83 -16.53 21.57
C GLU A 43 -3.20 -16.16 22.14
N GLU A 44 -3.82 -15.08 21.65
CA GLU A 44 -5.10 -14.60 22.17
C GLU A 44 -6.27 -15.52 21.77
N TYR A 45 -6.28 -15.97 20.50
CA TYR A 45 -7.44 -16.68 19.94
C TYR A 45 -7.27 -18.19 19.85
N GLY A 46 -6.04 -18.71 19.97
CA GLY A 46 -5.76 -20.13 19.74
C GLY A 46 -5.96 -20.56 18.29
N ILE A 47 -5.91 -19.62 17.35
CA ILE A 47 -6.09 -19.82 15.91
C ILE A 47 -4.75 -19.68 15.23
N LYS A 48 -4.32 -20.71 14.50
CA LYS A 48 -3.07 -20.68 13.72
C LYS A 48 -3.21 -19.82 12.47
N VAL A 49 -2.28 -18.91 12.24
CA VAL A 49 -2.23 -18.08 11.02
C VAL A 49 -1.24 -18.69 10.01
N ASN A 50 -1.75 -19.19 8.90
CA ASN A 50 -0.91 -19.51 7.74
C ASN A 50 -0.67 -18.22 6.96
N TYR A 51 0.49 -17.62 7.16
CA TYR A 51 0.83 -16.31 6.64
C TYR A 51 1.71 -16.43 5.39
N ASP A 52 1.17 -16.05 4.25
CA ASP A 52 1.88 -15.98 2.97
C ASP A 52 1.98 -14.54 2.49
N THR A 53 3.04 -14.23 1.74
CA THR A 53 3.29 -12.88 1.24
C THR A 53 3.43 -12.83 -0.28
N TYR A 54 3.25 -11.62 -0.83
CA TYR A 54 3.46 -11.30 -2.24
C TYR A 54 4.03 -9.88 -2.39
N ASP A 55 4.54 -9.56 -3.57
CA ASP A 55 5.22 -8.31 -3.88
C ASP A 55 4.61 -7.51 -5.05
N SER A 56 3.54 -8.03 -5.69
CA SER A 56 2.87 -7.31 -6.77
C SER A 56 1.36 -7.56 -6.83
N SER A 57 0.60 -6.52 -7.23
CA SER A 57 -0.85 -6.63 -7.42
C SER A 57 -1.25 -7.69 -8.45
N GLU A 58 -0.43 -7.90 -9.47
CA GLU A 58 -0.67 -8.89 -10.52
C GLU A 58 -0.63 -10.32 -9.98
N ILE A 59 0.26 -10.60 -9.02
CA ILE A 59 0.38 -11.92 -8.38
C ILE A 59 -0.87 -12.23 -7.56
N VAL A 60 -1.28 -11.31 -6.67
CA VAL A 60 -2.49 -11.52 -5.85
C VAL A 60 -3.76 -11.60 -6.70
N GLU A 61 -3.88 -10.78 -7.75
CA GLU A 61 -5.03 -10.85 -8.67
C GLU A 61 -5.09 -12.18 -9.41
N ALA A 62 -3.97 -12.65 -9.95
CA ALA A 62 -3.91 -13.96 -10.62
C ALA A 62 -4.33 -15.08 -9.67
N LYS A 63 -3.91 -15.00 -8.41
CA LYS A 63 -4.27 -15.95 -7.37
C LYS A 63 -5.76 -15.93 -7.06
N LEU A 64 -6.34 -14.74 -6.85
CA LEU A 64 -7.78 -14.57 -6.60
C LEU A 64 -8.64 -15.00 -7.80
N LEU A 65 -8.19 -14.72 -9.02
CA LEU A 65 -8.89 -15.10 -10.25
C LEU A 65 -8.85 -16.62 -10.54
N SER A 66 -7.97 -17.37 -9.90
CA SER A 66 -7.90 -18.82 -10.05
C SER A 66 -9.14 -19.57 -9.54
N GLY A 67 -10.00 -18.90 -8.74
CA GLY A 67 -11.26 -19.45 -8.22
C GLY A 67 -11.11 -20.49 -7.11
N ASN A 68 -9.90 -20.70 -6.62
CA ASN A 68 -9.55 -21.46 -5.43
C ASN A 68 -8.28 -20.84 -4.84
N SER A 69 -8.46 -19.65 -4.28
CA SER A 69 -7.34 -18.85 -3.78
C SER A 69 -6.59 -19.57 -2.64
N GLY A 70 -7.33 -20.29 -1.80
CA GLY A 70 -6.81 -20.96 -0.62
C GLY A 70 -6.66 -20.02 0.57
N TYR A 71 -7.05 -18.74 0.43
CA TYR A 71 -6.95 -17.73 1.49
C TYR A 71 -8.30 -17.36 2.06
N ASP A 72 -8.29 -16.95 3.32
CA ASP A 72 -9.48 -16.54 4.07
C ASP A 72 -9.51 -15.02 4.25
N LEU A 73 -8.35 -14.40 4.39
CA LEU A 73 -8.17 -12.95 4.43
C LEU A 73 -7.06 -12.55 3.45
N VAL A 74 -7.30 -11.49 2.69
CA VAL A 74 -6.31 -10.98 1.72
C VAL A 74 -6.18 -9.47 1.90
N MET A 75 -4.94 -8.99 2.06
CA MET A 75 -4.62 -7.59 1.90
C MET A 75 -4.56 -7.27 0.41
N HIS A 76 -5.07 -6.13 -0.02
CA HIS A 76 -4.97 -5.72 -1.43
C HIS A 76 -5.12 -4.21 -1.57
N SER A 77 -4.70 -3.67 -2.71
CA SER A 77 -4.96 -2.27 -3.01
C SER A 77 -6.40 -2.04 -3.50
N ALA A 78 -7.08 -1.04 -2.93
CA ALA A 78 -8.43 -0.66 -3.33
C ALA A 78 -8.51 -0.30 -4.83
N MET A 79 -7.49 0.36 -5.36
CA MET A 79 -7.42 0.78 -6.76
C MET A 79 -7.54 -0.40 -7.73
N TYR A 80 -6.88 -1.51 -7.43
CA TYR A 80 -6.90 -2.74 -8.23
C TYR A 80 -8.16 -3.57 -7.98
N SER A 81 -8.65 -3.59 -6.74
CA SER A 81 -9.78 -4.43 -6.31
C SER A 81 -11.08 -4.10 -7.03
N LYS A 82 -11.29 -2.85 -7.46
CA LYS A 82 -12.51 -2.44 -8.18
C LYS A 82 -12.83 -3.32 -9.39
N ARG A 83 -11.82 -3.76 -10.12
CA ARG A 83 -12.02 -4.59 -11.32
C ARG A 83 -12.41 -6.04 -11.01
N LEU A 84 -12.13 -6.49 -9.78
CA LEU A 84 -12.44 -7.85 -9.31
C LEU A 84 -13.86 -7.94 -8.72
N MET A 85 -14.43 -6.83 -8.25
CA MET A 85 -15.76 -6.81 -7.64
C MET A 85 -16.88 -7.34 -8.57
N PRO A 86 -16.99 -6.90 -9.86
CA PRO A 86 -18.06 -7.36 -10.75
C PRO A 86 -18.01 -8.86 -11.07
N ILE A 87 -16.89 -9.52 -10.82
CA ILE A 87 -16.71 -10.96 -11.06
C ILE A 87 -17.08 -11.79 -9.83
N GLY A 88 -17.48 -11.13 -8.73
CA GLY A 88 -17.91 -11.83 -7.52
C GLY A 88 -16.78 -12.52 -6.75
N ILE A 89 -15.57 -11.96 -6.78
CA ILE A 89 -14.40 -12.51 -6.07
C ILE A 89 -14.49 -12.30 -4.57
N PHE A 90 -15.09 -11.18 -4.13
CA PHE A 90 -15.07 -10.79 -2.72
C PHE A 90 -16.38 -11.08 -2.01
N HIS A 91 -16.26 -11.55 -0.79
CA HIS A 91 -17.36 -11.73 0.14
C HIS A 91 -17.89 -10.37 0.61
N LYS A 92 -19.19 -10.27 0.82
CA LYS A 92 -19.81 -9.08 1.41
C LYS A 92 -19.54 -9.06 2.91
N ILE A 93 -18.91 -8.01 3.40
CA ILE A 93 -18.52 -7.86 4.80
C ILE A 93 -19.73 -7.55 5.69
N ASP A 94 -19.88 -8.33 6.76
CA ASP A 94 -20.74 -8.02 7.88
C ASP A 94 -20.00 -7.09 8.86
N LYS A 95 -20.26 -5.79 8.73
CA LYS A 95 -19.61 -4.76 9.53
C LYS A 95 -19.84 -4.90 11.03
N SER A 96 -20.93 -5.58 11.44
CA SER A 96 -21.24 -5.79 12.86
C SER A 96 -20.24 -6.73 13.54
N LYS A 97 -19.46 -7.50 12.77
CA LYS A 97 -18.38 -8.37 13.25
C LYS A 97 -17.05 -7.64 13.45
N ILE A 98 -16.95 -6.36 13.03
CA ILE A 98 -15.75 -5.55 13.15
C ILE A 98 -16.03 -4.45 14.17
N LYS A 99 -15.62 -4.67 15.42
CA LYS A 99 -15.96 -3.80 16.56
C LYS A 99 -15.48 -2.37 16.40
N ASN A 100 -14.35 -2.17 15.71
CA ASN A 100 -13.75 -0.87 15.51
C ASN A 100 -14.10 -0.22 14.16
N TYR A 101 -15.07 -0.77 13.41
CA TYR A 101 -15.46 -0.22 12.11
C TYR A 101 -15.83 1.27 12.19
N GLU A 102 -16.58 1.67 13.20
CA GLU A 102 -17.02 3.06 13.40
C GLU A 102 -15.88 4.02 13.82
N LEU A 103 -14.70 3.48 14.15
CA LEU A 103 -13.50 4.28 14.46
C LEU A 103 -12.66 4.59 13.21
N ILE A 104 -12.98 3.98 12.07
CA ILE A 104 -12.30 4.27 10.80
C ILE A 104 -12.60 5.70 10.36
N ASN A 105 -11.57 6.40 9.90
CA ASN A 105 -11.68 7.77 9.41
C ASN A 105 -12.79 7.88 8.34
N PRO A 106 -13.85 8.69 8.57
CA PRO A 106 -14.99 8.78 7.66
C PRO A 106 -14.62 9.37 6.28
N GLU A 107 -13.59 10.21 6.19
CA GLU A 107 -13.14 10.73 4.89
C GLU A 107 -12.49 9.62 4.05
N LEU A 108 -11.73 8.71 4.67
CA LEU A 108 -11.20 7.54 3.96
C LEU A 108 -12.31 6.59 3.51
N LEU A 109 -13.34 6.37 4.35
CA LEU A 109 -14.51 5.58 3.94
C LEU A 109 -15.28 6.24 2.80
N LYS A 110 -15.39 7.56 2.78
CA LYS A 110 -15.99 8.32 1.69
C LYS A 110 -15.16 8.18 0.40
N MET A 111 -13.85 8.29 0.47
CA MET A 111 -12.95 8.06 -0.67
C MET A 111 -13.06 6.61 -1.18
N LEU A 112 -13.03 5.63 -0.27
CA LEU A 112 -13.18 4.22 -0.62
C LEU A 112 -14.53 3.94 -1.32
N SER A 113 -15.59 4.69 -1.01
CA SER A 113 -16.90 4.50 -1.63
C SER A 113 -16.93 4.75 -3.15
N VAL A 114 -15.92 5.42 -3.71
CA VAL A 114 -15.71 5.57 -5.16
C VAL A 114 -15.35 4.23 -5.80
N VAL A 115 -14.63 3.40 -5.04
CA VAL A 115 -14.21 2.05 -5.44
C VAL A 115 -15.28 1.03 -5.07
N ASP A 116 -15.66 1.00 -3.80
CA ASP A 116 -16.64 0.08 -3.19
C ASP A 116 -17.87 0.85 -2.68
N PRO A 117 -18.91 1.08 -3.50
CA PRO A 117 -20.10 1.81 -3.10
C PRO A 117 -20.76 1.22 -1.86
N GLY A 118 -20.79 2.00 -0.78
CA GLY A 118 -21.31 1.60 0.53
C GLY A 118 -20.31 0.84 1.39
N ASN A 119 -19.05 0.71 0.96
CA ASN A 119 -17.98 -0.01 1.68
C ASN A 119 -18.44 -1.40 2.13
N ASN A 120 -18.92 -2.20 1.16
CA ASN A 120 -19.55 -3.47 1.43
C ASN A 120 -18.61 -4.68 1.36
N MET A 121 -17.44 -4.52 0.74
CA MET A 121 -16.51 -5.64 0.47
C MET A 121 -15.10 -5.35 0.96
N MET A 122 -14.81 -4.10 1.32
CA MET A 122 -13.46 -3.63 1.62
C MET A 122 -13.40 -2.91 2.97
N ILE A 123 -12.42 -3.25 3.79
CA ILE A 123 -12.12 -2.57 5.06
C ILE A 123 -10.75 -1.92 4.94
N PRO A 124 -10.61 -0.60 5.15
CA PRO A 124 -9.32 0.07 5.14
C PRO A 124 -8.35 -0.54 6.15
N TYR A 125 -7.10 -0.75 5.71
CA TYR A 125 -6.01 -1.22 6.56
C TYR A 125 -4.91 -0.16 6.71
N SER A 126 -4.51 0.45 5.59
CA SER A 126 -3.47 1.47 5.57
C SER A 126 -3.66 2.39 4.38
N TYR A 127 -3.10 3.60 4.46
CA TYR A 127 -3.11 4.55 3.35
C TYR A 127 -1.82 5.37 3.30
N GLY A 128 -1.58 5.98 2.16
CA GLY A 128 -0.47 6.89 1.97
C GLY A 128 -0.57 7.62 0.63
N SER A 129 0.45 8.40 0.33
CA SER A 129 0.51 9.19 -0.89
C SER A 129 1.71 8.80 -1.76
N THR A 130 1.59 9.04 -3.06
CA THR A 130 2.73 9.10 -3.97
C THR A 130 3.25 10.53 -3.98
N GLY A 131 4.56 10.71 -3.85
CA GLY A 131 5.19 12.03 -3.82
C GLY A 131 6.64 12.00 -4.27
N ILE A 132 7.41 12.96 -3.79
CA ILE A 132 8.83 13.10 -4.13
C ILE A 132 9.64 13.10 -2.84
N THR A 133 10.52 12.09 -2.69
CA THR A 133 11.58 12.06 -1.68
C THR A 133 12.85 12.69 -2.25
N TYR A 134 13.51 13.53 -1.47
CA TYR A 134 14.73 14.20 -1.90
C TYR A 134 15.71 14.42 -0.73
N ASN A 135 16.99 14.49 -1.06
CA ASN A 135 18.04 14.91 -0.14
C ASN A 135 18.16 16.44 -0.25
N GLU A 136 17.69 17.15 0.79
CA GLU A 136 17.61 18.62 0.78
C GLU A 136 18.96 19.27 0.55
N ASP A 137 20.02 18.77 1.19
CA ASP A 137 21.36 19.35 1.07
C ASP A 137 21.89 19.20 -0.36
N MET A 138 21.75 18.03 -0.97
CA MET A 138 22.19 17.78 -2.35
C MET A 138 21.40 18.59 -3.37
N ILE A 139 20.10 18.82 -3.13
CA ILE A 139 19.23 19.64 -3.99
C ILE A 139 19.62 21.12 -3.90
N LEU A 140 19.70 21.66 -2.67
CA LEU A 140 20.00 23.09 -2.46
C LEU A 140 21.44 23.47 -2.83
N GLU A 141 22.39 22.55 -2.73
CA GLU A 141 23.76 22.75 -3.25
C GLU A 141 23.77 23.04 -4.75
N ARG A 142 22.89 22.37 -5.52
CA ARG A 142 22.81 22.47 -6.98
C ARG A 142 21.89 23.59 -7.46
N TYR A 143 20.81 23.79 -6.73
CA TYR A 143 19.81 24.80 -7.04
C TYR A 143 19.21 25.37 -5.74
N PRO A 144 19.82 26.47 -5.20
CA PRO A 144 19.35 27.09 -3.95
C PRO A 144 17.87 27.51 -3.98
N ASP A 145 17.35 27.92 -5.13
CA ASP A 145 15.97 28.34 -5.34
C ASP A 145 15.12 27.22 -5.97
N ALA A 146 15.43 25.94 -5.68
CA ALA A 146 14.68 24.81 -6.20
C ALA A 146 13.19 24.93 -5.85
N PRO A 147 12.27 24.67 -6.79
CA PRO A 147 10.82 24.77 -6.55
C PRO A 147 10.29 23.60 -5.73
N ILE A 148 10.82 23.45 -4.49
CA ILE A 148 10.42 22.39 -3.57
C ILE A 148 8.94 22.54 -3.28
N GLY A 149 8.20 21.42 -3.40
CA GLY A 149 6.74 21.39 -3.24
C GLY A 149 5.97 21.41 -4.57
N SER A 150 6.62 21.71 -5.70
CA SER A 150 6.05 21.63 -7.04
C SER A 150 6.48 20.37 -7.78
N GLY A 151 5.63 19.88 -8.67
CA GLY A 151 5.95 18.84 -9.64
C GLY A 151 7.06 19.25 -10.63
N ASP A 152 7.39 20.54 -10.73
CA ASP A 152 8.51 21.04 -11.52
C ASP A 152 9.83 20.33 -11.18
N MET A 153 10.01 19.95 -9.91
CA MET A 153 11.19 19.21 -9.46
C MET A 153 11.45 17.95 -10.28
N LEU A 154 10.40 17.31 -10.80
CA LEU A 154 10.49 16.05 -11.55
C LEU A 154 10.09 16.19 -13.01
N PHE A 155 9.17 17.10 -13.34
CA PHE A 155 8.52 17.17 -14.65
C PHE A 155 8.94 18.37 -15.51
N ASP A 156 9.58 19.39 -14.95
CA ASP A 156 10.16 20.47 -15.75
C ASP A 156 11.58 20.10 -16.19
N PRO A 157 11.86 19.95 -17.51
CA PRO A 157 13.19 19.64 -18.02
C PRO A 157 14.29 20.64 -17.61
N GLU A 158 13.95 21.93 -17.45
CA GLU A 158 14.91 22.95 -17.04
C GLU A 158 15.30 22.83 -15.57
N VAL A 159 14.38 22.37 -14.72
CA VAL A 159 14.60 22.13 -13.29
C VAL A 159 15.28 20.79 -13.07
N VAL A 160 14.70 19.71 -13.57
CA VAL A 160 15.17 18.34 -13.32
C VAL A 160 16.58 18.09 -13.85
N SER A 161 16.96 18.78 -14.94
CA SER A 161 18.31 18.69 -15.51
C SER A 161 19.41 19.08 -14.53
N LYS A 162 19.12 19.98 -13.58
CA LYS A 162 20.08 20.46 -12.56
C LYS A 162 20.45 19.37 -11.54
N PHE A 163 19.66 18.32 -11.46
CA PHE A 163 19.84 17.23 -10.50
C PHE A 163 20.28 15.92 -11.18
N ALA A 164 20.52 15.93 -12.49
CA ALA A 164 20.86 14.73 -13.25
C ALA A 164 22.16 14.05 -12.79
N ASP A 165 23.13 14.84 -12.32
CA ASP A 165 24.45 14.36 -11.87
C ASP A 165 24.37 13.63 -10.53
N CYS A 166 23.47 14.03 -9.62
CA CYS A 166 23.30 13.39 -8.32
C CYS A 166 22.33 12.19 -8.34
N GLY A 167 21.66 11.98 -9.45
CA GLY A 167 20.82 10.82 -9.68
C GLY A 167 19.36 11.00 -9.26
N ILE A 168 18.48 10.74 -10.22
CA ILE A 168 17.03 10.81 -10.06
C ILE A 168 16.44 9.45 -10.39
N SER A 169 15.52 8.97 -9.56
CA SER A 169 14.71 7.81 -9.89
C SER A 169 13.23 8.12 -9.95
N VAL A 170 12.51 7.25 -10.67
CA VAL A 170 11.06 7.26 -10.80
C VAL A 170 10.56 5.87 -10.46
N LEU A 171 9.38 5.76 -9.87
CA LEU A 171 8.73 4.49 -9.59
C LEU A 171 8.63 3.63 -10.86
N ASP A 172 8.88 2.34 -10.75
CA ASP A 172 8.65 1.38 -11.84
C ASP A 172 7.16 0.97 -11.87
N SER A 173 6.30 2.00 -11.96
CA SER A 173 4.84 1.87 -11.86
C SER A 173 4.13 2.78 -12.87
N PRO A 174 3.54 2.24 -13.94
CA PRO A 174 2.75 3.02 -14.89
C PRO A 174 1.50 3.64 -14.26
N THR A 175 1.00 3.05 -13.18
CA THR A 175 -0.20 3.49 -12.46
C THR A 175 0.06 4.61 -11.47
N ASP A 176 1.32 4.93 -11.20
CA ASP A 176 1.73 6.11 -10.44
C ASP A 176 2.24 7.21 -11.38
N VAL A 177 3.17 6.86 -12.27
CA VAL A 177 3.92 7.84 -13.07
C VAL A 177 3.05 8.57 -14.10
N VAL A 178 2.21 7.84 -14.84
CA VAL A 178 1.40 8.47 -15.89
C VAL A 178 0.29 9.34 -15.31
N PRO A 179 -0.46 8.91 -14.26
CA PRO A 179 -1.42 9.77 -13.58
C PRO A 179 -0.80 11.03 -12.97
N THR A 180 0.34 10.94 -12.30
CA THR A 180 0.99 12.13 -11.71
C THR A 180 1.48 13.11 -12.79
N ALA A 181 1.95 12.61 -13.93
CA ALA A 181 2.26 13.47 -15.09
C ALA A 181 1.02 14.15 -15.67
N LEU A 182 -0.14 13.48 -15.70
CA LEU A 182 -1.41 14.09 -16.09
C LEU A 182 -1.83 15.20 -15.13
N MET A 183 -1.74 14.95 -13.81
CA MET A 183 -2.06 15.95 -12.78
C MET A 183 -1.16 17.18 -12.88
N TYR A 184 0.14 16.99 -13.09
CA TYR A 184 1.08 18.08 -13.31
C TYR A 184 0.68 18.96 -14.51
N LEU A 185 0.14 18.38 -15.58
CA LEU A 185 -0.37 19.10 -16.73
C LEU A 185 -1.78 19.72 -16.53
N GLY A 186 -2.37 19.58 -15.33
CA GLY A 186 -3.70 20.06 -15.01
C GLY A 186 -4.85 19.19 -15.54
N TYR A 187 -4.56 17.94 -15.94
CA TYR A 187 -5.57 16.97 -16.35
C TYR A 187 -5.98 16.09 -15.16
N PRO A 188 -7.20 15.52 -15.17
CA PRO A 188 -7.57 14.44 -14.24
C PRO A 188 -6.59 13.26 -14.37
N ASP A 189 -6.23 12.65 -13.26
CA ASP A 189 -5.32 11.49 -13.17
C ASP A 189 -5.84 10.27 -13.95
N ASP A 190 -7.18 10.13 -14.07
CA ASP A 190 -7.84 9.08 -14.87
C ASP A 190 -8.16 9.50 -16.32
N SER A 191 -7.61 10.62 -16.77
CA SER A 191 -7.89 11.13 -18.11
C SER A 191 -7.67 10.07 -19.19
N ARG A 192 -8.67 9.96 -20.05
CA ARG A 192 -8.69 9.07 -21.22
C ARG A 192 -8.67 9.85 -22.54
N ASP A 193 -8.53 11.16 -22.44
CA ASP A 193 -8.40 12.03 -23.61
C ASP A 193 -7.10 11.73 -24.35
N PRO A 194 -7.16 11.39 -25.65
CA PRO A 194 -5.95 11.15 -26.45
C PRO A 194 -4.99 12.33 -26.50
N LYS A 195 -5.47 13.57 -26.35
CA LYS A 195 -4.60 14.76 -26.29
C LYS A 195 -3.84 14.78 -24.97
N ALA A 196 -4.53 14.66 -23.83
CA ALA A 196 -3.93 14.63 -22.51
C ALA A 196 -2.88 13.52 -22.39
N LEU A 197 -3.20 12.31 -22.87
CA LEU A 197 -2.28 11.17 -22.86
C LEU A 197 -1.04 11.40 -23.75
N ARG A 198 -1.18 12.12 -24.88
CA ARG A 198 -0.04 12.48 -25.71
C ARG A 198 0.85 13.53 -25.04
N GLU A 199 0.25 14.55 -24.42
CA GLU A 199 1.00 15.59 -23.70
C GLU A 199 1.75 15.02 -22.50
N ALA A 200 1.14 14.10 -21.73
CA ALA A 200 1.81 13.39 -20.66
C ALA A 200 2.99 12.54 -21.17
N GLU A 201 2.83 11.87 -22.32
CA GLU A 201 3.92 11.13 -22.94
C GLU A 201 5.06 12.05 -23.39
N ASP A 202 4.76 13.18 -24.03
CA ASP A 202 5.76 14.14 -24.50
C ASP A 202 6.52 14.77 -23.30
N LEU A 203 5.82 15.10 -22.22
CA LEU A 203 6.40 15.55 -20.96
C LEU A 203 7.40 14.52 -20.39
N LEU A 204 6.95 13.27 -20.22
CA LEU A 204 7.77 12.18 -19.68
C LEU A 204 9.00 11.92 -20.55
N LEU A 205 8.86 11.94 -21.89
CA LEU A 205 9.99 11.81 -22.81
C LEU A 205 10.95 13.00 -22.73
N GLY A 206 10.45 14.20 -22.43
CA GLY A 206 11.25 15.40 -22.21
C GLY A 206 12.20 15.28 -21.01
N VAL A 207 11.74 14.69 -19.92
CA VAL A 207 12.54 14.50 -18.69
C VAL A 207 13.36 13.20 -18.70
N ARG A 208 13.06 12.26 -19.60
CA ARG A 208 13.75 10.95 -19.68
C ARG A 208 15.28 11.02 -19.64
N PRO A 209 15.94 11.96 -20.33
CA PRO A 209 17.41 12.03 -20.34
C PRO A 209 18.03 12.22 -18.95
N TYR A 210 17.29 12.76 -18.01
CA TYR A 210 17.76 13.11 -16.66
C TYR A 210 17.45 12.01 -15.63
N ILE A 211 16.65 11.00 -16.00
CA ILE A 211 16.27 9.90 -15.09
C ILE A 211 17.34 8.81 -15.15
N LYS A 212 18.01 8.61 -14.03
CA LYS A 212 19.05 7.59 -13.84
C LYS A 212 18.45 6.18 -13.76
N LYS A 213 17.30 6.02 -13.09
CA LYS A 213 16.79 4.70 -12.70
C LYS A 213 15.27 4.67 -12.60
N PHE A 214 14.70 3.50 -12.89
CA PHE A 214 13.30 3.17 -12.60
C PHE A 214 13.28 2.07 -11.53
N THR A 215 12.69 2.34 -10.37
CA THR A 215 12.71 1.39 -9.25
C THR A 215 11.57 1.67 -8.29
N SER A 216 10.99 0.61 -7.73
CA SER A 216 10.00 0.68 -6.64
C SER A 216 10.52 0.04 -5.35
N SER A 217 11.81 -0.33 -5.27
CA SER A 217 12.36 -0.98 -4.07
C SER A 217 13.77 -0.52 -3.72
N THR A 218 14.68 -0.41 -4.71
CA THR A 218 16.09 -0.12 -4.41
C THR A 218 16.31 1.31 -3.91
N LEU A 219 15.36 2.24 -4.14
CA LEU A 219 15.41 3.61 -3.62
C LEU A 219 15.58 3.65 -2.09
N LEU A 220 15.07 2.63 -1.38
CA LEU A 220 15.20 2.48 0.08
C LEU A 220 16.67 2.38 0.57
N ASN A 221 17.57 2.01 -0.32
CA ASN A 221 19.02 1.97 -0.06
C ASN A 221 19.77 3.06 -0.82
N ASP A 222 19.35 3.34 -2.05
CA ASP A 222 20.03 4.32 -2.93
C ASP A 222 19.97 5.74 -2.33
N LEU A 223 18.84 6.16 -1.75
CA LEU A 223 18.69 7.47 -1.09
C LEU A 223 19.56 7.58 0.17
N PRO A 224 19.52 6.65 1.15
CA PRO A 224 20.40 6.69 2.32
C PRO A 224 21.89 6.57 1.99
N ASN A 225 22.24 6.02 0.84
CA ASN A 225 23.63 5.92 0.40
C ASN A 225 24.14 7.17 -0.34
N GLY A 226 23.24 8.10 -0.72
CA GLY A 226 23.57 9.25 -1.54
C GLY A 226 23.76 8.90 -3.02
N ASP A 227 23.34 7.71 -3.46
CA ASP A 227 23.39 7.29 -4.87
C ASP A 227 22.30 7.96 -5.71
N LEU A 228 21.25 8.45 -5.02
CA LEU A 228 20.16 9.26 -5.55
C LEU A 228 19.95 10.48 -4.66
N CYS A 229 19.76 11.63 -5.27
CA CYS A 229 19.34 12.85 -4.55
C CYS A 229 17.84 13.09 -4.59
N MET A 230 17.12 12.44 -5.50
CA MET A 230 15.67 12.57 -5.61
C MET A 230 15.02 11.31 -6.18
N SER A 231 13.82 10.99 -5.69
CA SER A 231 13.02 9.87 -6.19
C SER A 231 11.53 10.21 -6.14
N GLN A 232 10.78 9.90 -7.18
CA GLN A 232 9.35 9.66 -7.00
C GLN A 232 9.21 8.40 -6.15
N SER A 233 8.42 8.45 -5.08
CA SER A 233 8.32 7.38 -4.09
C SER A 233 6.95 7.35 -3.42
N TRP A 234 6.67 6.29 -2.72
CA TRP A 234 5.57 6.27 -1.75
C TRP A 234 6.01 6.85 -0.41
N ALA A 235 5.06 7.38 0.34
CA ALA A 235 5.33 8.06 1.61
C ALA A 235 6.08 7.19 2.64
N GLY A 236 5.69 5.92 2.77
CA GLY A 236 6.38 4.98 3.68
C GLY A 236 7.80 4.64 3.22
N ASP A 237 8.09 4.68 1.91
CA ASP A 237 9.45 4.49 1.41
C ASP A 237 10.39 5.61 1.87
N TYR A 238 9.90 6.87 1.88
CA TYR A 238 10.64 7.99 2.45
C TYR A 238 11.00 7.72 3.91
N ALA A 239 10.00 7.35 4.72
CA ALA A 239 10.20 7.13 6.14
C ALA A 239 11.14 5.93 6.39
N THR A 240 11.00 4.84 5.63
CA THR A 240 11.92 3.69 5.68
C THR A 240 13.34 4.07 5.28
N ALA A 241 13.52 4.85 4.22
CA ALA A 241 14.84 5.31 3.78
C ALA A 241 15.50 6.21 4.84
N LYS A 242 14.71 7.11 5.47
CA LYS A 242 15.17 7.97 6.56
C LYS A 242 15.63 7.14 7.76
N MET A 243 14.80 6.19 8.21
CA MET A 243 15.14 5.29 9.32
C MET A 243 16.44 4.52 9.04
N ARG A 244 16.59 3.93 7.84
CA ARG A 244 17.83 3.23 7.45
C ARG A 244 19.06 4.13 7.45
N SER A 245 18.89 5.40 7.09
CA SER A 245 19.97 6.40 7.17
C SER A 245 20.40 6.63 8.63
N GLU A 246 19.44 6.81 9.52
CA GLU A 246 19.67 7.03 10.95
C GLU A 246 20.33 5.81 11.61
N GLU A 247 19.83 4.60 11.33
CA GLU A 247 20.41 3.33 11.81
C GLU A 247 21.85 3.10 11.33
N ALA A 248 22.16 3.54 10.11
CA ALA A 248 23.51 3.48 9.54
C ALA A 248 24.43 4.60 10.06
N GLY A 249 23.95 5.47 10.97
CA GLY A 249 24.70 6.62 11.49
C GLY A 249 25.04 7.67 10.41
N LYS A 250 24.24 7.75 9.34
CA LYS A 250 24.42 8.72 8.26
C LYS A 250 23.53 9.93 8.50
N GLU A 251 24.14 11.12 8.50
CA GLU A 251 23.43 12.39 8.58
C GLU A 251 22.96 12.81 7.18
N ILE A 252 21.90 12.16 6.67
CA ILE A 252 21.30 12.48 5.37
C ILE A 252 19.97 13.18 5.61
N ASN A 253 19.84 14.40 5.08
CA ASN A 253 18.67 15.24 5.25
C ASN A 253 17.59 14.90 4.21
N LEU A 254 16.96 13.71 4.37
CA LEU A 254 15.86 13.30 3.52
C LEU A 254 14.57 14.04 3.90
N LYS A 255 13.86 14.51 2.89
CA LYS A 255 12.54 15.16 2.97
C LYS A 255 11.59 14.52 1.98
N TYR A 256 10.31 14.76 2.21
CA TYR A 256 9.24 14.31 1.32
C TYR A 256 8.20 15.41 1.12
N PHE A 257 7.63 15.49 -0.06
CA PHE A 257 6.46 16.31 -0.32
C PHE A 257 5.52 15.69 -1.35
N VAL A 258 4.25 16.02 -1.22
CA VAL A 258 3.24 15.82 -2.26
C VAL A 258 3.21 17.08 -3.13
N PRO A 259 3.35 16.97 -4.47
CA PRO A 259 3.31 18.12 -5.36
C PRO A 259 2.05 18.98 -5.20
N SER A 260 2.22 20.31 -5.37
CA SER A 260 1.11 21.27 -5.28
C SER A 260 0.03 21.07 -6.33
N GLU A 261 0.40 20.51 -7.47
CA GLU A 261 -0.49 20.19 -8.60
C GLU A 261 -1.36 18.97 -8.31
N GLY A 262 -1.07 18.25 -7.22
CA GLY A 262 -1.76 17.06 -6.79
C GLY A 262 -0.98 15.78 -7.01
N SER A 263 -1.45 14.71 -6.38
CA SER A 263 -0.89 13.38 -6.52
C SER A 263 -1.90 12.29 -6.15
N LEU A 264 -1.44 11.05 -6.08
CA LEU A 264 -2.28 9.90 -5.78
C LEU A 264 -2.31 9.61 -4.28
N LEU A 265 -3.51 9.32 -3.78
CA LEU A 265 -3.70 8.54 -2.57
C LEU A 265 -3.79 7.07 -2.96
N TRP A 266 -3.07 6.21 -2.29
CA TRP A 266 -3.34 4.78 -2.32
C TRP A 266 -3.93 4.36 -0.98
N LEU A 267 -4.79 3.35 -1.04
CA LEU A 267 -5.50 2.80 0.10
C LEU A 267 -5.44 1.29 0.01
N ASP A 268 -4.78 0.67 0.98
CA ASP A 268 -4.78 -0.77 1.10
C ASP A 268 -5.90 -1.23 2.02
N ILE A 269 -6.52 -2.32 1.62
CA ILE A 269 -7.76 -2.81 2.19
C ILE A 269 -7.65 -4.30 2.52
N MET A 270 -8.42 -4.71 3.49
CA MET A 270 -8.70 -6.10 3.79
C MET A 270 -9.93 -6.56 3.03
N VAL A 271 -9.85 -7.70 2.38
CA VAL A 271 -10.97 -8.39 1.71
C VAL A 271 -11.02 -9.86 2.10
N ILE A 272 -12.21 -10.42 2.11
CA ILE A 272 -12.44 -11.84 2.26
C ILE A 272 -12.81 -12.42 0.90
N PRO A 273 -12.06 -13.37 0.34
CA PRO A 273 -12.45 -14.05 -0.89
C PRO A 273 -13.74 -14.86 -0.70
N ASN A 274 -14.57 -14.96 -1.76
CA ASN A 274 -15.80 -15.75 -1.70
C ASN A 274 -15.56 -17.26 -1.55
N ASP A 275 -14.35 -17.73 -1.81
CA ASP A 275 -13.92 -19.12 -1.61
C ASP A 275 -13.23 -19.38 -0.27
N ALA A 276 -13.24 -18.38 0.64
CA ALA A 276 -12.72 -18.52 2.00
C ALA A 276 -13.40 -19.69 2.74
N ARG A 277 -12.58 -20.53 3.37
CA ARG A 277 -13.06 -21.73 4.09
C ARG A 277 -13.24 -21.50 5.58
N ASN A 278 -12.46 -20.56 6.14
CA ASN A 278 -12.44 -20.25 7.57
C ASN A 278 -12.99 -18.83 7.80
N LEU A 279 -14.23 -18.58 7.34
CA LEU A 279 -14.85 -17.25 7.31
C LEU A 279 -14.90 -16.57 8.68
N GLU A 280 -15.26 -17.30 9.74
CA GLU A 280 -15.33 -16.72 11.11
C GLU A 280 -13.93 -16.33 11.61
N ASN A 281 -12.92 -17.15 11.35
CA ASN A 281 -11.53 -16.85 11.73
C ASN A 281 -10.97 -15.66 10.92
N ALA A 282 -11.38 -15.51 9.66
CA ALA A 282 -11.06 -14.34 8.86
C ALA A 282 -11.64 -13.06 9.47
N TYR A 283 -12.88 -13.08 9.94
CA TYR A 283 -13.49 -11.94 10.66
C TYR A 283 -12.78 -11.65 11.98
N LEU A 284 -12.39 -12.66 12.74
CA LEU A 284 -11.63 -12.46 13.99
C LEU A 284 -10.29 -11.79 13.73
N LEU A 285 -9.57 -12.23 12.69
CA LEU A 285 -8.29 -11.60 12.31
C LEU A 285 -8.51 -10.17 11.78
N MET A 286 -9.53 -9.95 10.96
CA MET A 286 -9.89 -8.61 10.47
C MET A 286 -10.25 -7.66 11.62
N ASP A 287 -11.08 -8.10 12.58
CA ASP A 287 -11.42 -7.33 13.78
C ASP A 287 -10.19 -7.02 14.62
N TYR A 288 -9.29 -8.01 14.81
CA TYR A 288 -8.03 -7.84 15.53
C TYR A 288 -7.12 -6.81 14.87
N LEU A 289 -6.95 -6.87 13.55
CA LEU A 289 -6.13 -5.93 12.78
C LEU A 289 -6.69 -4.50 12.78
N THR A 290 -7.98 -4.32 13.08
CA THR A 290 -8.60 -2.99 13.25
C THR A 290 -8.54 -2.46 14.68
N ARG A 291 -7.85 -3.12 15.61
CA ARG A 291 -7.63 -2.56 16.94
C ARG A 291 -6.64 -1.39 16.86
N PRO A 292 -6.90 -0.29 17.58
CA PRO A 292 -6.04 0.89 17.53
C PRO A 292 -4.57 0.60 17.86
N GLU A 293 -4.31 -0.21 18.90
CA GLU A 293 -2.96 -0.62 19.32
C GLU A 293 -2.26 -1.48 18.27
N VAL A 294 -2.96 -2.45 17.67
CA VAL A 294 -2.43 -3.35 16.63
C VAL A 294 -2.12 -2.56 15.34
N SER A 295 -3.02 -1.66 14.98
CA SER A 295 -2.83 -0.77 13.84
C SER A 295 -1.66 0.20 14.06
N ALA A 296 -1.46 0.69 15.29
CA ALA A 296 -0.32 1.53 15.63
C ALA A 296 1.01 0.78 15.56
N ASP A 297 1.06 -0.49 15.98
CA ASP A 297 2.26 -1.32 15.86
C ASP A 297 2.69 -1.47 14.39
N PHE A 298 1.72 -1.65 13.49
CA PHE A 298 1.97 -1.62 12.05
C PHE A 298 2.57 -0.28 11.60
N VAL A 299 1.97 0.86 11.98
CA VAL A 299 2.47 2.20 11.61
C VAL A 299 3.87 2.44 12.16
N ASN A 300 4.12 2.09 13.42
CA ASN A 300 5.40 2.28 14.08
C ASN A 300 6.55 1.49 13.43
N LEU A 301 6.23 0.42 12.71
CA LEU A 301 7.20 -0.39 11.98
C LEU A 301 7.35 0.06 10.52
N THR A 302 6.23 0.28 9.84
CA THR A 302 6.21 0.48 8.38
C THR A 302 6.15 1.95 7.95
N HIS A 303 5.76 2.84 8.87
CA HIS A 303 5.52 4.25 8.61
C HIS A 303 4.46 4.53 7.54
N TYR A 304 3.52 3.60 7.34
CA TYR A 304 2.32 3.83 6.55
C TYR A 304 1.14 4.13 7.48
N ALA A 305 0.33 5.13 7.13
CA ALA A 305 -0.69 5.65 8.03
C ALA A 305 -1.82 4.65 8.33
N SER A 306 -2.25 4.64 9.58
CA SER A 306 -3.46 3.93 10.02
C SER A 306 -4.72 4.66 9.57
N PRO A 307 -5.76 3.95 9.12
CA PRO A 307 -7.07 4.53 8.89
C PRO A 307 -7.84 4.84 10.19
N LEU A 308 -7.28 4.53 11.36
CA LEU A 308 -7.90 4.65 12.66
C LEU A 308 -7.29 5.84 13.43
N PRO A 309 -7.96 7.00 13.56
CA PRO A 309 -7.45 8.12 14.37
C PRO A 309 -7.24 7.75 15.84
N SER A 310 -7.95 6.74 16.32
CA SER A 310 -7.79 6.21 17.69
C SER A 310 -6.45 5.49 17.93
N ALA A 311 -5.70 5.16 16.86
CA ALA A 311 -4.35 4.60 16.94
C ALA A 311 -3.29 5.64 17.34
N ASP A 312 -3.57 6.94 17.14
CA ASP A 312 -2.62 8.04 17.34
C ASP A 312 -1.94 8.01 18.73
N LYS A 313 -2.70 7.65 19.77
CA LYS A 313 -2.19 7.58 21.17
C LYS A 313 -1.18 6.45 21.43
N PHE A 314 -1.00 5.54 20.48
CA PHE A 314 -0.05 4.42 20.56
C PHE A 314 1.13 4.58 19.58
N LEU A 315 1.14 5.67 18.79
CA LEU A 315 2.25 5.95 17.89
C LEU A 315 3.49 6.41 18.66
N LYS A 316 4.65 6.12 18.08
CA LYS A 316 5.91 6.67 18.56
C LYS A 316 5.94 8.19 18.34
N ASP A 317 6.75 8.88 19.16
CA ASP A 317 6.93 10.33 19.06
C ASP A 317 7.38 10.74 17.65
N GLY A 318 6.76 11.80 17.11
CA GLY A 318 7.06 12.37 15.80
C GLY A 318 6.38 11.67 14.61
N VAL A 319 5.83 10.47 14.78
CA VAL A 319 5.19 9.74 13.66
C VAL A 319 3.88 10.42 13.23
N ARG A 320 3.07 10.86 14.18
CA ARG A 320 1.79 11.52 13.88
C ARG A 320 1.96 12.90 13.26
N GLU A 321 3.02 13.58 13.63
CA GLU A 321 3.34 14.94 13.19
C GLU A 321 4.05 14.97 11.83
N ASP A 322 4.52 13.83 11.32
CA ASP A 322 5.16 13.77 10.02
C ASP A 322 4.11 13.83 8.89
N PRO A 323 4.04 14.92 8.10
CA PRO A 323 3.04 15.07 7.04
C PRO A 323 3.26 14.14 5.84
N ALA A 324 4.41 13.46 5.78
CA ALA A 324 4.64 12.39 4.81
C ALA A 324 3.83 11.15 5.17
N ILE A 325 3.74 10.83 6.48
CA ILE A 325 3.00 9.67 6.97
C ILE A 325 1.51 10.03 7.09
N TYR A 326 1.22 11.13 7.80
CA TYR A 326 -0.15 11.62 8.02
C TYR A 326 -0.36 12.97 7.31
N PRO A 327 -0.80 12.95 6.04
CA PRO A 327 -1.01 14.17 5.27
C PRO A 327 -1.97 15.15 5.98
N THR A 328 -1.61 16.44 5.93
CA THR A 328 -2.51 17.51 6.45
C THR A 328 -3.77 17.58 5.60
N PRO A 329 -4.86 18.24 6.10
CA PRO A 329 -6.08 18.46 5.32
C PRO A 329 -5.79 19.07 3.95
N GLU A 330 -4.88 20.06 3.87
CA GLU A 330 -4.51 20.75 2.63
C GLU A 330 -3.79 19.80 1.65
N ILE A 331 -3.04 18.81 2.15
CA ILE A 331 -2.44 17.78 1.32
C ILE A 331 -3.51 16.79 0.88
N MET A 332 -4.40 16.36 1.79
CA MET A 332 -5.50 15.44 1.48
C MET A 332 -6.43 15.96 0.39
N ASP A 333 -6.72 17.28 0.36
CA ASP A 333 -7.58 17.92 -0.63
C ASP A 333 -7.05 17.82 -2.08
N ARG A 334 -5.74 17.60 -2.25
CA ARG A 334 -5.10 17.45 -3.56
C ARG A 334 -4.68 16.02 -3.87
N LEU A 335 -5.05 15.06 -3.03
CA LEU A 335 -4.84 13.64 -3.28
C LEU A 335 -6.07 12.99 -3.92
N SER A 336 -5.86 12.13 -4.90
CA SER A 336 -6.90 11.41 -5.61
C SER A 336 -6.76 9.90 -5.41
N LEU A 337 -7.87 9.25 -5.03
CA LEU A 337 -7.98 7.78 -5.05
C LEU A 337 -8.68 7.35 -6.32
N THR A 338 -7.92 7.00 -7.34
CA THR A 338 -8.47 6.63 -8.65
C THR A 338 -8.26 5.15 -8.94
N PRO A 339 -9.33 4.42 -9.25
CA PRO A 339 -9.23 3.01 -9.61
C PRO A 339 -8.40 2.81 -10.88
N VAL A 340 -7.71 1.66 -10.93
CA VAL A 340 -6.99 1.25 -12.14
C VAL A 340 -7.94 1.22 -13.35
N ASP A 341 -7.49 1.80 -14.43
CA ASP A 341 -8.25 1.92 -15.67
C ASP A 341 -8.73 0.57 -16.23
N PRO A 342 -9.84 0.55 -16.97
CA PRO A 342 -10.21 -0.60 -17.78
C PRO A 342 -9.05 -1.07 -18.70
N PRO A 343 -8.97 -2.36 -19.04
CA PRO A 343 -7.81 -2.96 -19.73
C PRO A 343 -7.32 -2.23 -20.98
N LYS A 344 -8.22 -1.59 -21.73
CA LYS A 344 -7.86 -0.79 -22.91
C LYS A 344 -6.97 0.41 -22.54
N TYR A 345 -7.38 1.20 -21.56
CA TYR A 345 -6.71 2.42 -21.15
C TYR A 345 -5.47 2.12 -20.30
N ASN A 346 -5.55 1.09 -19.44
CA ASN A 346 -4.39 0.61 -18.71
C ASN A 346 -3.25 0.22 -19.68
N ARG A 347 -3.55 -0.53 -20.75
CA ARG A 347 -2.54 -0.84 -21.78
C ARG A 347 -2.00 0.41 -22.49
N MET A 348 -2.78 1.47 -22.65
CA MET A 348 -2.29 2.73 -23.22
C MET A 348 -1.29 3.40 -22.29
N LYS A 349 -1.64 3.55 -21.01
CA LYS A 349 -0.74 4.12 -19.99
C LYS A 349 0.54 3.28 -19.84
N THR A 350 0.42 1.95 -19.81
CA THR A 350 1.58 1.04 -19.78
C THR A 350 2.50 1.22 -21.00
N ARG A 351 1.95 1.45 -22.20
CA ARG A 351 2.76 1.75 -23.40
C ARG A 351 3.47 3.09 -23.32
N ILE A 352 2.81 4.12 -22.79
CA ILE A 352 3.41 5.44 -22.54
C ILE A 352 4.60 5.26 -21.59
N PHE A 353 4.37 4.58 -20.47
CA PHE A 353 5.41 4.30 -19.49
C PHE A 353 6.58 3.48 -20.06
N THR A 354 6.30 2.45 -20.87
CA THR A 354 7.34 1.65 -21.54
C THR A 354 8.19 2.52 -22.47
N ARG A 355 7.57 3.44 -23.23
CA ARG A 355 8.33 4.36 -24.09
C ARG A 355 9.14 5.37 -23.26
N PHE A 356 8.58 5.85 -22.16
CA PHE A 356 9.32 6.65 -21.20
C PHE A 356 10.57 5.91 -20.69
N LYS A 357 10.43 4.66 -20.20
CA LYS A 357 11.58 3.85 -19.74
C LYS A 357 12.65 3.69 -20.81
N THR A 358 12.24 3.37 -22.01
CA THR A 358 13.16 3.06 -23.13
C THR A 358 13.68 4.30 -23.87
N GLY A 359 13.10 5.48 -23.64
CA GLY A 359 13.42 6.70 -24.39
C GLY A 359 12.93 6.66 -25.86
N GLN A 360 12.05 5.72 -26.22
CA GLN A 360 11.58 5.55 -27.59
C GLN A 360 10.45 6.56 -27.90
N LYS A 361 10.64 7.38 -28.92
CA LYS A 361 9.59 8.25 -29.42
C LYS A 361 8.49 7.45 -30.13
N ARG A 362 7.28 8.02 -30.19
CA ARG A 362 6.19 7.51 -31.05
C ARG A 362 6.69 7.39 -32.49
N LYS A 363 6.38 6.28 -33.14
CA LYS A 363 6.56 6.13 -34.60
C LYS A 363 5.42 6.83 -35.32
#